data_9f403a1687abff986cbc93b449fb384b
#
_entry.id   9f403a1687abff986cbc93b449fb384b
#
_cell.length_a   1.000
_cell.length_b   1.000
_cell.length_c   1.000
_cell.angle_alpha   90.00
_cell.angle_beta   90.00
_cell.angle_gamma   90.00
#
_symmetry.space_group_name_H-M   'P 1'
#
loop_
_entity.id
_entity.type
_entity.pdbx_description
1 polymer ?
#
loop_
_entity_poly.entity_id
_entity_poly.type
_entity_poly.pdbx_seq_one_letter_code
_entity_poly.pdbx_strand_id
1 'polypeptide(L)'
;LRDYTFEKYQNKDQEDKGPWSLICQTIDRYQKDLNSEVIKSSSIATGVHLARDLGNEPANRLYPEEFGKRAVEWAKGKKNVEVEVWDYERLRKEGMYALIEVGKGSIHKPCMVFFRLNPDKETDSEVPCIVGKGITFDSGGISIKGSAGMDEMKLDMHGSATVFGLFQALYATGHKGRINGIT
;
A
#
# COMPACT_ATOMS: atom_id res chain seq x y z
N LEU A 1 8.47 -13.63 -13.85
CA LEU A 1 9.01 -12.71 -12.84
C LEU A 1 9.73 -11.59 -13.58
N ARG A 2 9.18 -10.36 -13.55
CA ARG A 2 9.93 -9.18 -13.95
C ARG A 2 10.68 -8.67 -12.73
N ASP A 3 11.91 -8.24 -12.89
CA ASP A 3 12.53 -7.35 -11.91
C ASP A 3 11.66 -6.11 -11.76
N TYR A 4 11.48 -5.69 -10.52
CA TYR A 4 10.71 -4.49 -10.26
C TYR A 4 11.50 -3.26 -10.67
N THR A 5 10.95 -2.47 -11.59
CA THR A 5 11.43 -1.15 -11.96
C THR A 5 10.29 -0.14 -11.86
N PHE A 6 10.59 1.05 -11.32
CA PHE A 6 9.63 2.15 -11.28
C PHE A 6 9.85 3.05 -12.49
N GLU A 7 9.06 2.85 -13.54
CA GLU A 7 9.24 3.53 -14.84
C GLU A 7 8.18 4.59 -15.14
N LYS A 8 7.28 4.84 -14.19
CA LYS A 8 6.08 5.66 -14.38
C LYS A 8 6.34 7.06 -14.93
N TYR A 9 7.50 7.66 -14.61
CA TYR A 9 7.87 9.02 -14.99
C TYR A 9 9.13 9.08 -15.87
N GLN A 10 9.60 7.94 -16.36
CA GLN A 10 10.75 7.88 -17.27
C GLN A 10 10.30 8.14 -18.72
N ASN A 11 11.17 8.77 -19.52
CA ASN A 11 10.97 8.85 -20.94
C ASN A 11 11.08 7.45 -21.55
N LYS A 12 10.12 7.10 -22.41
CA LYS A 12 10.02 5.76 -23.02
C LYS A 12 11.05 5.48 -24.15
N ASP A 13 12.20 6.13 -24.14
CA ASP A 13 13.24 5.91 -25.15
C ASP A 13 14.06 4.63 -24.93
N GLN A 14 13.74 3.84 -23.88
CA GLN A 14 14.32 2.51 -23.70
C GLN A 14 13.44 1.47 -24.40
N GLU A 15 14.07 0.66 -25.24
CA GLU A 15 13.42 -0.50 -25.87
C GLU A 15 12.75 -1.37 -24.80
N ASP A 16 11.44 -1.52 -24.92
CA ASP A 16 10.71 -2.49 -24.09
C ASP A 16 11.20 -3.90 -24.44
N LYS A 17 12.07 -4.44 -23.60
CA LYS A 17 12.62 -5.79 -23.78
C LYS A 17 11.56 -6.90 -23.69
N GLY A 18 10.29 -6.51 -23.60
CA GLY A 18 9.16 -7.44 -23.52
C GLY A 18 9.10 -8.23 -22.20
N PRO A 19 8.09 -9.05 -22.03
CA PRO A 19 7.94 -9.86 -20.83
C PRO A 19 8.96 -11.00 -20.79
N TRP A 20 9.62 -11.17 -19.66
CA TRP A 20 10.40 -12.35 -19.38
C TRP A 20 9.49 -13.56 -19.17
N SER A 21 9.85 -14.71 -19.72
CA SER A 21 9.23 -15.98 -19.39
C SER A 21 10.17 -16.81 -18.54
N LEU A 22 9.67 -17.33 -17.43
CA LEU A 22 10.37 -18.29 -16.60
C LEU A 22 9.82 -19.69 -16.88
N ILE A 23 10.66 -20.60 -17.35
CA ILE A 23 10.28 -22.00 -17.55
C ILE A 23 10.78 -22.79 -16.34
N CYS A 24 9.82 -23.30 -15.54
CA CYS A 24 10.13 -24.19 -14.42
C CYS A 24 9.91 -25.65 -14.86
N GLN A 25 10.98 -26.44 -14.87
CA GLN A 25 10.90 -27.86 -15.15
C GLN A 25 10.75 -28.62 -13.83
N THR A 26 9.78 -29.52 -13.76
CA THR A 26 9.54 -30.40 -12.61
C THR A 26 9.07 -31.75 -13.07
N ILE A 27 9.05 -32.73 -12.17
CA ILE A 27 8.48 -34.08 -12.44
C ILE A 27 6.98 -34.05 -12.14
N ASP A 28 6.22 -34.88 -12.83
CA ASP A 28 4.75 -34.87 -12.84
C ASP A 28 4.11 -34.86 -11.46
N ARG A 29 4.69 -35.57 -10.49
CA ARG A 29 4.16 -35.63 -9.12
C ARG A 29 4.11 -34.29 -8.40
N TYR A 30 4.94 -33.31 -8.77
CA TYR A 30 4.99 -31.97 -8.18
C TYR A 30 4.33 -30.90 -9.05
N GLN A 31 3.83 -31.24 -10.23
CA GLN A 31 3.26 -30.28 -11.18
C GLN A 31 2.11 -29.46 -10.57
N LYS A 32 1.21 -30.14 -9.85
CA LYS A 32 0.06 -29.49 -9.21
C LYS A 32 0.50 -28.53 -8.09
N ASP A 33 1.43 -28.96 -7.27
CA ASP A 33 1.95 -28.16 -6.15
C ASP A 33 2.70 -26.93 -6.68
N LEU A 34 3.54 -27.12 -7.71
CA LEU A 34 4.25 -26.03 -8.37
C LEU A 34 3.29 -24.96 -8.90
N ASN A 35 2.23 -25.36 -9.61
CA ASN A 35 1.25 -24.43 -10.16
C ASN A 35 0.57 -23.61 -9.05
N SER A 36 0.17 -24.26 -7.95
CA SER A 36 -0.46 -23.57 -6.81
C SER A 36 0.47 -22.56 -6.16
N GLU A 37 1.74 -22.93 -5.96
CA GLU A 37 2.74 -22.04 -5.37
C GLU A 37 3.14 -20.88 -6.30
N VAL A 38 3.18 -21.10 -7.61
CA VAL A 38 3.39 -20.02 -8.60
C VAL A 38 2.26 -19.00 -8.53
N ILE A 39 1.00 -19.44 -8.48
CA ILE A 39 -0.17 -18.56 -8.37
C ILE A 39 -0.11 -17.75 -7.08
N LYS A 40 0.16 -18.42 -5.95
CA LYS A 40 0.27 -17.79 -4.65
C LYS A 40 1.40 -16.77 -4.59
N SER A 41 2.59 -17.14 -5.06
CA SER A 41 3.76 -16.25 -5.10
C SER A 41 3.53 -15.05 -6.01
N SER A 42 2.89 -15.24 -7.16
CA SER A 42 2.50 -14.15 -8.06
C SER A 42 1.51 -13.20 -7.38
N SER A 43 0.53 -13.73 -6.66
CA SER A 43 -0.45 -12.94 -5.90
C SER A 43 0.23 -12.11 -4.81
N ILE A 44 1.20 -12.67 -4.08
CA ILE A 44 2.00 -11.94 -3.10
C ILE A 44 2.83 -10.84 -3.78
N ALA A 45 3.46 -11.16 -4.92
CA ALA A 45 4.27 -10.21 -5.66
C ALA A 45 3.47 -8.97 -6.11
N THR A 46 2.18 -9.11 -6.45
CA THR A 46 1.34 -7.94 -6.79
C THR A 46 1.22 -6.97 -5.63
N GLY A 47 1.12 -7.46 -4.40
CA GLY A 47 1.09 -6.62 -3.20
C GLY A 47 2.44 -5.93 -2.94
N VAL A 48 3.54 -6.66 -3.12
CA VAL A 48 4.90 -6.09 -2.99
C VAL A 48 5.13 -4.99 -4.03
N HIS A 49 4.73 -5.21 -5.28
CA HIS A 49 4.85 -4.21 -6.33
C HIS A 49 4.00 -2.97 -6.03
N LEU A 50 2.76 -3.14 -5.59
CA LEU A 50 1.91 -2.02 -5.18
C LEU A 50 2.57 -1.18 -4.08
N ALA A 51 3.13 -1.84 -3.04
CA ALA A 51 3.82 -1.13 -1.96
C ALA A 51 5.04 -0.35 -2.48
N ARG A 52 5.83 -0.94 -3.36
CA ARG A 52 6.99 -0.29 -3.99
C ARG A 52 6.59 0.86 -4.90
N ASP A 53 5.53 0.69 -5.69
CA ASP A 53 5.00 1.75 -6.56
C ASP A 53 4.56 2.96 -5.73
N LEU A 54 3.79 2.73 -4.66
CA LEU A 54 3.37 3.81 -3.76
C LEU A 54 4.57 4.52 -3.11
N GLY A 55 5.55 3.75 -2.61
CA GLY A 55 6.73 4.32 -1.96
C GLY A 55 7.66 5.09 -2.91
N ASN A 56 7.66 4.76 -4.21
CA ASN A 56 8.47 5.46 -5.20
C ASN A 56 7.78 6.70 -5.80
N GLU A 57 6.48 6.87 -5.54
CA GLU A 57 5.77 8.08 -5.98
C GLU A 57 6.33 9.32 -5.31
N PRO A 58 6.55 10.42 -6.03
CA PRO A 58 6.92 11.68 -5.42
C PRO A 58 5.77 12.27 -4.62
N ALA A 59 6.06 12.96 -3.51
CA ALA A 59 5.07 13.46 -2.56
C ALA A 59 4.08 14.48 -3.15
N ASN A 60 4.44 15.16 -4.24
CA ASN A 60 3.54 16.04 -4.99
C ASN A 60 2.52 15.28 -5.86
N ARG A 61 2.66 13.97 -5.97
CA ARG A 61 1.74 13.06 -6.68
C ARG A 61 1.00 12.15 -5.72
N LEU A 62 1.69 11.70 -4.66
CA LEU A 62 1.11 10.86 -3.63
C LEU A 62 1.11 11.62 -2.29
N TYR A 63 0.08 12.41 -2.06
CA TYR A 63 -0.21 13.11 -0.82
C TYR A 63 -1.37 12.39 -0.09
N PRO A 64 -1.72 12.74 1.16
CA PRO A 64 -2.64 11.94 1.96
C PRO A 64 -3.99 11.66 1.30
N GLU A 65 -4.66 12.68 0.76
CA GLU A 65 -5.96 12.50 0.11
C GLU A 65 -5.88 11.62 -1.14
N GLU A 66 -4.78 11.71 -1.91
CA GLU A 66 -4.58 10.86 -3.10
C GLU A 66 -4.32 9.41 -2.70
N PHE A 67 -3.59 9.17 -1.60
CA PHE A 67 -3.42 7.82 -1.06
C PHE A 67 -4.77 7.21 -0.68
N GLY A 68 -5.59 7.95 0.09
CA GLY A 68 -6.94 7.54 0.47
C GLY A 68 -7.83 7.24 -0.75
N LYS A 69 -7.80 8.12 -1.75
CA LYS A 69 -8.53 7.93 -3.01
C LYS A 69 -8.12 6.64 -3.74
N ARG A 70 -6.82 6.37 -3.86
CA ARG A 70 -6.32 5.13 -4.48
C ARG A 70 -6.76 3.89 -3.72
N ALA A 71 -6.79 3.95 -2.38
CA ALA A 71 -7.25 2.85 -1.55
C ALA A 71 -8.75 2.57 -1.77
N VAL A 72 -9.58 3.61 -1.81
CA VAL A 72 -11.02 3.49 -2.10
C VAL A 72 -11.24 2.93 -3.51
N GLU A 73 -10.52 3.45 -4.50
CA GLU A 73 -10.64 2.96 -5.89
C GLU A 73 -10.23 1.49 -6.00
N TRP A 74 -9.16 1.09 -5.34
CA TRP A 74 -8.74 -0.30 -5.27
C TRP A 74 -9.81 -1.22 -4.68
N ALA A 75 -10.55 -0.78 -3.67
CA ALA A 75 -11.59 -1.59 -3.03
C ALA A 75 -12.85 -1.78 -3.90
N LYS A 76 -13.09 -0.90 -4.88
CA LYS A 76 -14.29 -0.95 -5.72
C LYS A 76 -14.46 -2.31 -6.39
N GLY A 77 -15.66 -2.85 -6.25
CA GLY A 77 -16.05 -4.14 -6.85
C GLY A 77 -15.40 -5.37 -6.21
N LYS A 78 -14.57 -5.20 -5.17
CA LYS A 78 -14.00 -6.32 -4.43
C LYS A 78 -14.97 -6.75 -3.33
N LYS A 79 -15.37 -8.03 -3.37
CA LYS A 79 -16.16 -8.61 -2.29
C LYS A 79 -15.30 -8.77 -1.03
N ASN A 80 -15.92 -8.59 0.12
CA ASN A 80 -15.30 -8.76 1.43
C ASN A 80 -14.11 -7.80 1.70
N VAL A 81 -14.06 -6.66 1.02
CA VAL A 81 -13.10 -5.59 1.26
C VAL A 81 -13.86 -4.29 1.49
N GLU A 82 -13.53 -3.62 2.57
CA GLU A 82 -13.97 -2.26 2.85
C GLU A 82 -12.78 -1.35 3.04
N VAL A 83 -12.90 -0.15 2.49
CA VAL A 83 -11.96 0.95 2.75
C VAL A 83 -12.76 2.18 3.16
N GLU A 84 -12.42 2.73 4.31
CA GLU A 84 -12.98 3.95 4.85
C GLU A 84 -11.87 4.99 4.97
N VAL A 85 -12.15 6.23 4.58
CA VAL A 85 -11.22 7.35 4.73
C VAL A 85 -11.83 8.38 5.66
N TRP A 86 -11.14 8.65 6.75
CA TRP A 86 -11.46 9.79 7.60
C TRP A 86 -10.68 11.00 7.10
N ASP A 87 -11.40 11.97 6.58
CA ASP A 87 -10.86 13.24 6.15
C ASP A 87 -10.50 14.14 7.34
N TYR A 88 -9.97 15.31 7.05
CA TYR A 88 -9.56 16.29 8.05
C TYR A 88 -10.67 16.64 9.03
N GLU A 89 -11.92 16.84 8.56
CA GLU A 89 -13.03 17.22 9.42
C GLU A 89 -13.47 16.05 10.33
N ARG A 90 -13.43 14.83 9.81
CA ARG A 90 -13.69 13.65 10.62
C ARG A 90 -12.61 13.45 11.69
N LEU A 91 -11.34 13.63 11.33
CA LEU A 91 -10.22 13.54 12.29
C LEU A 91 -10.37 14.56 13.43
N ARG A 92 -10.79 15.78 13.13
CA ARG A 92 -11.07 16.80 14.14
C ARG A 92 -12.20 16.38 15.09
N LYS A 93 -13.30 15.87 14.54
CA LYS A 93 -14.45 15.40 15.31
C LYS A 93 -14.09 14.25 16.25
N GLU A 94 -13.21 13.37 15.82
CA GLU A 94 -12.74 12.23 16.60
C GLU A 94 -11.57 12.58 17.55
N GLY A 95 -11.13 13.84 17.57
CA GLY A 95 -10.07 14.29 18.48
C GLY A 95 -8.66 13.82 18.13
N MET A 96 -8.41 13.46 16.88
CA MET A 96 -7.10 12.98 16.39
C MET A 96 -6.10 14.14 16.20
N TYR A 97 -5.95 14.98 17.22
CA TYR A 97 -5.18 16.22 17.12
C TYR A 97 -3.69 15.99 16.84
N ALA A 98 -3.08 14.95 17.39
CA ALA A 98 -1.66 14.67 17.14
C ALA A 98 -1.38 14.43 15.64
N LEU A 99 -2.25 13.66 14.95
CA LEU A 99 -2.14 13.44 13.52
C LEU A 99 -2.38 14.73 12.73
N ILE A 100 -3.38 15.51 13.12
CA ILE A 100 -3.70 16.80 12.50
C ILE A 100 -2.54 17.77 12.60
N GLU A 101 -1.91 17.90 13.77
CA GLU A 101 -0.82 18.84 14.01
C GLU A 101 0.41 18.56 13.14
N VAL A 102 0.68 17.30 12.83
CA VAL A 102 1.78 16.93 11.93
C VAL A 102 1.51 17.42 10.49
N GLY A 103 0.26 17.33 10.02
CA GLY A 103 -0.09 17.65 8.64
C GLY A 103 -0.68 19.03 8.40
N LYS A 104 -1.04 19.79 9.44
CA LYS A 104 -1.84 21.03 9.29
C LYS A 104 -1.18 22.14 8.48
N GLY A 105 0.16 22.16 8.44
CA GLY A 105 0.93 23.15 7.67
C GLY A 105 0.94 22.91 6.17
N SER A 106 0.53 21.73 5.73
CA SER A 106 0.43 21.39 4.31
C SER A 106 -0.84 21.97 3.67
N ILE A 107 -0.76 22.25 2.37
CA ILE A 107 -1.95 22.50 1.54
C ILE A 107 -2.81 21.24 1.39
N HIS A 108 -2.18 20.06 1.41
CA HIS A 108 -2.83 18.78 1.43
C HIS A 108 -3.11 18.35 2.86
N LYS A 109 -4.37 18.08 3.15
CA LYS A 109 -4.78 17.79 4.52
C LYS A 109 -4.54 16.34 4.89
N PRO A 110 -4.19 16.05 6.17
CA PRO A 110 -4.05 14.68 6.62
C PRO A 110 -5.38 13.94 6.55
N CYS A 111 -5.29 12.64 6.34
CA CYS A 111 -6.40 11.71 6.44
C CYS A 111 -5.94 10.43 7.17
N MET A 112 -6.89 9.61 7.58
CA MET A 112 -6.64 8.27 8.10
C MET A 112 -7.39 7.28 7.21
N VAL A 113 -6.74 6.20 6.82
CA VAL A 113 -7.33 5.19 5.94
C VAL A 113 -7.45 3.87 6.69
N PHE A 114 -8.65 3.33 6.71
CA PHE A 114 -8.97 2.05 7.30
C PHE A 114 -9.19 1.02 6.19
N PHE A 115 -8.51 -0.09 6.31
CA PHE A 115 -8.69 -1.27 5.47
C PHE A 115 -9.34 -2.37 6.30
N ARG A 116 -10.38 -3.02 5.78
CA ARG A 116 -11.02 -4.17 6.41
C ARG A 116 -11.15 -5.30 5.39
N LEU A 117 -10.62 -6.45 5.71
CA LEU A 117 -10.81 -7.66 4.91
C LEU A 117 -11.67 -8.64 5.69
N ASN A 118 -12.69 -9.18 5.02
CA ASN A 118 -13.74 -10.04 5.58
C ASN A 118 -14.43 -9.42 6.81
N PRO A 119 -14.93 -8.16 6.74
CA PRO A 119 -15.44 -7.44 7.90
C PRO A 119 -16.65 -8.15 8.57
N ASP A 120 -17.49 -8.79 7.76
CA ASP A 120 -18.71 -9.48 8.23
C ASP A 120 -18.44 -10.86 8.80
N LYS A 121 -17.19 -11.35 8.74
CA LYS A 121 -16.87 -12.66 9.27
C LYS A 121 -16.90 -12.64 10.79
N GLU A 122 -17.79 -13.42 11.37
CA GLU A 122 -17.82 -13.66 12.81
C GLU A 122 -16.54 -14.34 13.28
N THR A 123 -16.05 -13.94 14.44
CA THR A 123 -14.88 -14.52 15.08
C THR A 123 -14.95 -14.31 16.58
N ASP A 124 -14.68 -15.37 17.34
CA ASP A 124 -14.56 -15.33 18.80
C ASP A 124 -13.16 -14.86 19.25
N SER A 125 -12.23 -14.69 18.30
CA SER A 125 -10.88 -14.22 18.57
C SER A 125 -10.74 -12.73 18.30
N GLU A 126 -9.71 -12.12 18.91
CA GLU A 126 -9.30 -10.76 18.60
C GLU A 126 -8.99 -10.60 17.11
N VAL A 127 -9.43 -9.49 16.53
CA VAL A 127 -9.17 -9.17 15.14
C VAL A 127 -7.82 -8.47 15.03
N PRO A 128 -6.84 -9.05 14.33
CA PRO A 128 -5.55 -8.38 14.15
C PRO A 128 -5.75 -7.04 13.43
N CYS A 129 -5.01 -6.03 13.90
CA CYS A 129 -4.97 -4.72 13.27
C CYS A 129 -3.51 -4.35 12.99
N ILE A 130 -3.20 -4.04 11.73
CA ILE A 130 -1.86 -3.64 11.29
C ILE A 130 -1.86 -2.14 11.06
N VAL A 131 -0.91 -1.44 11.69
CA VAL A 131 -0.79 0.01 11.60
C VAL A 131 0.45 0.37 10.79
N GLY A 132 0.31 1.26 9.81
CA GLY A 132 1.39 1.72 8.96
C GLY A 132 1.59 3.23 9.04
N LYS A 133 2.85 3.68 9.28
CA LYS A 133 3.25 5.09 9.22
C LYS A 133 3.08 5.61 7.79
N GLY A 134 2.43 6.79 7.64
CA GLY A 134 2.02 7.37 6.36
C GLY A 134 2.39 8.82 6.16
N ILE A 135 3.55 9.27 6.65
CA ILE A 135 4.01 10.64 6.38
C ILE A 135 4.51 10.72 4.94
N THR A 136 3.74 11.37 4.08
CA THR A 136 4.01 11.39 2.63
C THR A 136 5.28 12.15 2.24
N PHE A 137 5.75 13.06 3.10
CA PHE A 137 7.08 13.67 3.01
C PHE A 137 7.48 14.28 4.35
N ASP A 138 8.58 13.83 4.93
CA ASP A 138 9.09 14.34 6.20
C ASP A 138 10.27 15.30 5.98
N SER A 139 9.98 16.60 5.94
CA SER A 139 11.02 17.65 5.86
C SER A 139 11.70 17.96 7.22
N GLY A 140 11.18 17.40 8.32
CA GLY A 140 11.62 17.71 9.68
C GLY A 140 10.85 18.86 10.35
N GLY A 141 10.11 19.67 9.61
CA GLY A 141 9.33 20.81 10.13
C GLY A 141 10.23 22.02 10.52
N ILE A 142 10.00 22.61 11.72
CA ILE A 142 10.79 23.73 12.22
C ILE A 142 12.27 23.34 12.34
N SER A 143 12.56 22.13 12.81
CA SER A 143 13.90 21.53 12.78
C SER A 143 14.10 20.83 11.43
N ILE A 144 14.30 21.65 10.39
CA ILE A 144 14.41 21.13 9.02
C ILE A 144 15.61 20.20 8.85
N LYS A 145 15.42 19.11 8.13
CA LYS A 145 16.50 18.18 7.78
C LYS A 145 17.51 18.82 6.84
N GLY A 146 18.75 18.34 6.86
CA GLY A 146 19.75 18.70 5.84
C GLY A 146 19.30 18.32 4.43
N SER A 147 19.76 19.06 3.41
CA SER A 147 19.34 18.81 2.02
C SER A 147 19.84 17.45 1.47
N ALA A 148 20.98 16.96 1.96
CA ALA A 148 21.51 15.66 1.54
C ALA A 148 20.57 14.52 1.98
N GLY A 149 20.00 13.80 1.01
CA GLY A 149 19.10 12.69 1.25
C GLY A 149 17.68 13.08 1.68
N MET A 150 17.32 14.37 1.75
CA MET A 150 15.97 14.78 2.10
C MET A 150 14.94 14.32 1.06
N ASP A 151 15.31 14.22 -0.21
CA ASP A 151 14.47 13.70 -1.29
C ASP A 151 14.02 12.25 -1.05
N GLU A 152 14.79 11.46 -0.30
CA GLU A 152 14.42 10.11 0.11
C GLU A 152 13.26 10.10 1.12
N MET A 153 12.95 11.23 1.75
CA MET A 153 11.84 11.34 2.72
C MET A 153 10.45 11.19 2.09
N LYS A 154 10.34 11.07 0.77
CA LYS A 154 9.15 10.53 0.10
C LYS A 154 8.84 9.10 0.55
N LEU A 155 9.83 8.37 1.06
CA LEU A 155 9.72 7.00 1.52
C LEU A 155 9.16 6.88 2.95
N ASP A 156 8.95 7.99 3.65
CA ASP A 156 8.49 8.00 5.05
C ASP A 156 7.02 7.56 5.23
N MET A 157 6.39 7.18 4.15
CA MET A 157 5.07 6.57 4.09
C MET A 157 5.11 5.07 3.71
N HIS A 158 6.28 4.43 3.68
CA HIS A 158 6.39 3.01 3.33
C HIS A 158 5.63 2.08 4.27
N GLY A 159 5.42 2.47 5.54
CA GLY A 159 4.55 1.74 6.46
C GLY A 159 3.12 1.63 5.91
N SER A 160 2.54 2.75 5.48
CA SER A 160 1.21 2.78 4.84
C SER A 160 1.18 2.03 3.52
N ALA A 161 2.21 2.20 2.69
CA ALA A 161 2.34 1.46 1.44
C ALA A 161 2.40 -0.06 1.68
N THR A 162 3.10 -0.49 2.73
CA THR A 162 3.19 -1.90 3.13
C THR A 162 1.84 -2.44 3.59
N VAL A 163 1.09 -1.69 4.40
CA VAL A 163 -0.27 -2.09 4.79
C VAL A 163 -1.15 -2.25 3.56
N PHE A 164 -1.16 -1.29 2.65
CA PHE A 164 -1.96 -1.38 1.43
C PHE A 164 -1.54 -2.58 0.56
N GLY A 165 -0.23 -2.78 0.34
CA GLY A 165 0.30 -3.93 -0.41
C GLY A 165 -0.04 -5.26 0.25
N LEU A 166 -0.03 -5.33 1.59
CA LEU A 166 -0.45 -6.51 2.34
C LEU A 166 -1.93 -6.84 2.08
N PHE A 167 -2.82 -5.84 2.14
CA PHE A 167 -4.24 -6.06 1.83
C PHE A 167 -4.46 -6.52 0.39
N GLN A 168 -3.69 -5.99 -0.57
CA GLN A 168 -3.68 -6.50 -1.95
C GLN A 168 -3.26 -7.97 -2.00
N ALA A 169 -2.18 -8.36 -1.34
CA ALA A 169 -1.69 -9.73 -1.32
C ALA A 169 -2.67 -10.68 -0.64
N LEU A 170 -3.22 -10.30 0.52
CA LEU A 170 -4.21 -11.09 1.26
C LEU A 170 -5.49 -11.30 0.45
N TYR A 171 -5.97 -10.26 -0.22
CA TYR A 171 -7.12 -10.38 -1.12
C TYR A 171 -6.82 -11.33 -2.29
N ALA A 172 -5.69 -11.15 -2.97
CA ALA A 172 -5.31 -11.93 -4.13
C ALA A 172 -5.04 -13.42 -3.80
N THR A 173 -4.54 -13.70 -2.59
CA THR A 173 -4.35 -15.09 -2.10
C THR A 173 -5.61 -15.71 -1.52
N GLY A 174 -6.73 -14.97 -1.46
CA GLY A 174 -7.99 -15.45 -0.93
C GLY A 174 -7.98 -15.69 0.58
N HIS A 175 -7.27 -14.85 1.34
CA HIS A 175 -7.23 -14.94 2.80
C HIS A 175 -8.64 -14.98 3.41
N LYS A 176 -8.85 -15.88 4.37
CA LYS A 176 -10.18 -16.14 4.96
C LYS A 176 -10.39 -15.55 6.35
N GLY A 177 -9.34 -15.07 6.99
CA GLY A 177 -9.42 -14.44 8.31
C GLY A 177 -9.96 -13.00 8.22
N ARG A 178 -10.58 -12.52 9.30
CA ARG A 178 -10.88 -11.10 9.47
C ARG A 178 -9.59 -10.37 9.86
N ILE A 179 -9.30 -9.23 9.23
CA ILE A 179 -8.12 -8.41 9.51
C ILE A 179 -8.41 -6.95 9.22
N ASN A 180 -7.86 -6.08 10.04
CA ASN A 180 -7.92 -4.63 9.89
C ASN A 180 -6.54 -4.04 9.58
N GLY A 181 -6.52 -2.93 8.87
CA GLY A 181 -5.34 -2.11 8.64
C GLY A 181 -5.67 -0.63 8.86
N ILE A 182 -4.72 0.12 9.38
CA ILE A 182 -4.84 1.56 9.61
C ILE A 182 -3.56 2.25 9.10
N THR A 183 -3.76 3.31 8.38
CA THR A 183 -2.64 4.13 7.86
C THR A 183 -2.95 5.61 8.01
#